data_d3887653f370ebce03f0458487835482
#
_entry.id   d3887653f370ebce03f0458487835482
#
_cell.length_a   1.000
_cell.length_b   1.000
_cell.length_c   1.000
_cell.angle_alpha   90.00
_cell.angle_beta   90.00
_cell.angle_gamma   90.00
#
_symmetry.space_group_name_H-M   'P 1'
#
loop_
_entity.id
_entity.type
_entity.pdbx_description
1 polymer ?
#
loop_
_entity_poly.entity_id
_entity_poly.type
_entity_poly.pdbx_seq_one_letter_code
_entity_poly.pdbx_strand_id
1 'polypeptide(L)'
;MSDDNANTSELRRQQILDAALHVFAERGFTRATNKDIARAAGIKSPGLIYHYFENKEDVLKAVLENFAPTLQQFRSTDGLNALPVKDGLRLIAASYLAMADDPSRGACFRVLVAEAVVSDDVARLIAQIGPMRMLGLIAGFLRSKMEAGELKTMDPNLAARCFLGPLMTFMFSRHLLKMQESPRLSSETIAENVISVFLRGIAAE
;
A
#
# COMPACT_ATOMS: atom_id res chain seq x y z
N MET A 1 -25.40 23.02 -6.33
CA MET A 1 -25.73 21.85 -7.20
C MET A 1 -24.50 21.12 -7.75
N SER A 2 -23.33 21.76 -7.89
CA SER A 2 -22.09 21.09 -8.36
C SER A 2 -21.43 20.20 -7.29
N ASP A 3 -21.45 20.60 -6.01
CA ASP A 3 -20.79 19.87 -4.92
C ASP A 3 -21.50 18.57 -4.53
N ASP A 4 -22.83 18.53 -4.60
CA ASP A 4 -23.61 17.31 -4.31
C ASP A 4 -23.37 16.21 -5.34
N ASN A 5 -23.15 16.57 -6.59
CA ASN A 5 -22.92 15.62 -7.68
C ASN A 5 -21.50 15.03 -7.60
N ALA A 6 -20.51 15.84 -7.26
CA ALA A 6 -19.13 15.41 -7.04
C ALA A 6 -19.02 14.47 -5.82
N ASN A 7 -19.70 14.78 -4.72
CA ASN A 7 -19.73 13.94 -3.53
C ASN A 7 -20.43 12.58 -3.80
N THR A 8 -21.52 12.59 -4.54
CA THR A 8 -22.22 11.35 -4.93
C THR A 8 -21.37 10.47 -5.85
N SER A 9 -20.62 11.09 -6.76
CA SER A 9 -19.70 10.38 -7.66
C SER A 9 -18.55 9.72 -6.89
N GLU A 10 -17.94 10.43 -5.95
CA GLU A 10 -16.84 9.88 -5.13
C GLU A 10 -17.33 8.76 -4.20
N LEU A 11 -18.47 8.91 -3.56
CA LEU A 11 -19.11 7.84 -2.79
C LEU A 11 -19.34 6.58 -3.63
N ARG A 12 -19.79 6.75 -4.86
CA ARG A 12 -20.02 5.63 -5.79
C ARG A 12 -18.69 4.97 -6.19
N ARG A 13 -17.67 5.78 -6.47
CA ARG A 13 -16.32 5.29 -6.77
C ARG A 13 -15.77 4.47 -5.62
N GLN A 14 -15.89 4.95 -4.38
CA GLN A 14 -15.45 4.22 -3.18
C GLN A 14 -16.22 2.91 -3.00
N GLN A 15 -17.54 2.92 -3.21
CA GLN A 15 -18.37 1.70 -3.15
C GLN A 15 -17.90 0.62 -4.15
N ILE A 16 -17.47 1.03 -5.35
CA ILE A 16 -16.90 0.10 -6.34
C ILE A 16 -15.57 -0.46 -5.85
N LEU A 17 -14.70 0.36 -5.25
CA LEU A 17 -13.39 -0.07 -4.75
C LEU A 17 -13.51 -1.05 -3.57
N ASP A 18 -14.43 -0.80 -2.64
CA ASP A 18 -14.69 -1.71 -1.51
C ASP A 18 -15.22 -3.07 -2.00
N ALA A 19 -16.13 -3.06 -2.97
CA ALA A 19 -16.63 -4.26 -3.60
C ALA A 19 -15.55 -5.01 -4.39
N ALA A 20 -14.69 -4.29 -5.11
CA ALA A 20 -13.59 -4.87 -5.86
C ALA A 20 -12.56 -5.53 -4.94
N LEU A 21 -12.20 -4.87 -3.83
CA LEU A 21 -11.33 -5.44 -2.81
C LEU A 21 -11.86 -6.80 -2.31
N HIS A 22 -13.16 -6.85 -2.01
CA HIS A 22 -13.82 -8.08 -1.54
C HIS A 22 -13.82 -9.18 -2.63
N VAL A 23 -14.20 -8.84 -3.86
CA VAL A 23 -14.22 -9.78 -4.98
C VAL A 23 -12.83 -10.30 -5.33
N PHE A 24 -11.81 -9.44 -5.32
CA PHE A 24 -10.42 -9.85 -5.53
C PHE A 24 -9.92 -10.76 -4.39
N ALA A 25 -10.29 -10.48 -3.15
CA ALA A 25 -9.94 -11.31 -2.00
C ALA A 25 -10.58 -12.70 -2.04
N GLU A 26 -11.79 -12.84 -2.59
CA GLU A 26 -12.50 -14.13 -2.68
C GLU A 26 -12.13 -14.96 -3.91
N ARG A 27 -11.99 -14.31 -5.07
CA ARG A 27 -11.91 -14.99 -6.37
C ARG A 27 -10.56 -14.91 -7.05
N GLY A 28 -9.70 -14.02 -6.58
CA GLY A 28 -8.49 -13.62 -7.25
C GLY A 28 -8.72 -12.54 -8.31
N PHE A 29 -7.64 -11.88 -8.71
CA PHE A 29 -7.70 -10.84 -9.73
C PHE A 29 -8.06 -11.43 -11.10
N THR A 30 -7.41 -12.52 -11.50
CA THR A 30 -7.57 -13.13 -12.84
C THR A 30 -9.01 -13.55 -13.09
N ARG A 31 -9.66 -14.22 -12.13
CA ARG A 31 -11.03 -14.75 -12.27
C ARG A 31 -12.14 -13.75 -11.98
N ALA A 32 -11.83 -12.66 -11.29
CA ALA A 32 -12.79 -11.60 -11.01
C ALA A 32 -13.21 -10.89 -12.29
N THR A 33 -14.50 -10.55 -12.40
CA THR A 33 -15.06 -9.80 -13.52
C THR A 33 -15.70 -8.50 -13.04
N ASN A 34 -15.79 -7.50 -13.93
CA ASN A 34 -16.53 -6.26 -13.63
C ASN A 34 -18.01 -6.54 -13.29
N LYS A 35 -18.60 -7.64 -13.80
CA LYS A 35 -19.95 -8.08 -13.45
C LYS A 35 -20.03 -8.55 -11.98
N ASP A 36 -18.99 -9.23 -11.48
CA ASP A 36 -18.92 -9.65 -10.08
C ASP A 36 -18.76 -8.44 -9.16
N ILE A 37 -17.90 -7.50 -9.53
CA ILE A 37 -17.69 -6.24 -8.80
C ILE A 37 -18.99 -5.42 -8.74
N ALA A 38 -19.69 -5.25 -9.89
CA ALA A 38 -20.96 -4.55 -9.95
C ALA A 38 -22.01 -5.18 -9.04
N ARG A 39 -22.10 -6.52 -9.05
CA ARG A 39 -23.03 -7.27 -8.19
C ARG A 39 -22.70 -7.05 -6.71
N ALA A 40 -21.45 -7.14 -6.32
CA ALA A 40 -21.00 -6.94 -4.94
C ALA A 40 -21.21 -5.48 -4.48
N ALA A 41 -21.07 -4.51 -5.38
CA ALA A 41 -21.33 -3.10 -5.14
C ALA A 41 -22.83 -2.73 -5.15
N GLY A 42 -23.75 -3.67 -5.40
CA GLY A 42 -25.19 -3.37 -5.55
C GLY A 42 -25.52 -2.49 -6.76
N ILE A 43 -24.67 -2.51 -7.79
CA ILE A 43 -24.82 -1.71 -9.02
C ILE A 43 -25.59 -2.52 -10.04
N LYS A 44 -26.71 -1.97 -10.54
CA LYS A 44 -27.60 -2.66 -11.49
C LYS A 44 -26.96 -2.91 -12.86
N SER A 45 -26.08 -2.01 -13.31
CA SER A 45 -25.43 -2.12 -14.62
C SER A 45 -23.91 -2.23 -14.46
N PRO A 46 -23.27 -3.33 -14.90
CA PRO A 46 -21.80 -3.45 -14.93
C PRO A 46 -21.14 -2.35 -15.77
N GLY A 47 -21.84 -1.80 -16.75
CA GLY A 47 -21.36 -0.69 -17.58
C GLY A 47 -21.04 0.59 -16.78
N LEU A 48 -21.66 0.75 -15.61
CA LEU A 48 -21.34 1.89 -14.73
C LEU A 48 -19.91 1.86 -14.20
N ILE A 49 -19.28 0.69 -14.07
CA ILE A 49 -17.88 0.58 -13.66
C ILE A 49 -16.97 1.27 -14.68
N TYR A 50 -17.23 1.11 -15.97
CA TYR A 50 -16.47 1.74 -17.05
C TYR A 50 -16.59 3.26 -17.09
N HIS A 51 -17.57 3.84 -16.37
CA HIS A 51 -17.64 5.30 -16.19
C HIS A 51 -16.55 5.81 -15.21
N TYR A 52 -16.09 4.98 -14.28
CA TYR A 52 -15.11 5.34 -13.26
C TYR A 52 -13.72 4.77 -13.53
N PHE A 53 -13.63 3.65 -14.24
CA PHE A 53 -12.38 2.90 -14.47
C PHE A 53 -12.35 2.35 -15.89
N GLU A 54 -11.24 2.53 -16.58
CA GLU A 54 -11.09 2.11 -17.98
C GLU A 54 -11.14 0.59 -18.14
N ASN A 55 -10.52 -0.13 -17.18
CA ASN A 55 -10.38 -1.59 -17.21
C ASN A 55 -10.26 -2.14 -15.79
N LYS A 56 -10.11 -3.46 -15.66
CA LYS A 56 -9.99 -4.15 -14.37
C LYS A 56 -8.66 -3.86 -13.68
N GLU A 57 -7.60 -3.66 -14.46
CA GLU A 57 -6.28 -3.27 -14.00
C GLU A 57 -6.31 -1.89 -13.32
N ASP A 58 -7.09 -0.97 -13.87
CA ASP A 58 -7.30 0.37 -13.31
C ASP A 58 -8.07 0.32 -11.97
N VAL A 59 -9.06 -0.59 -11.88
CA VAL A 59 -9.73 -0.89 -10.60
C VAL A 59 -8.73 -1.43 -9.58
N LEU A 60 -7.89 -2.40 -9.96
CA LEU A 60 -6.87 -2.96 -9.05
C LEU A 60 -5.88 -1.89 -8.59
N LYS A 61 -5.43 -1.03 -9.50
CA LYS A 61 -4.57 0.10 -9.18
C LYS A 61 -5.19 0.99 -8.13
N ALA A 62 -6.44 1.40 -8.31
CA ALA A 62 -7.15 2.24 -7.36
C ALA A 62 -7.39 1.55 -6.01
N VAL A 63 -7.66 0.23 -6.00
CA VAL A 63 -7.74 -0.57 -4.78
C VAL A 63 -6.41 -0.56 -4.02
N LEU A 64 -5.29 -0.79 -4.71
CA LEU A 64 -3.96 -0.79 -4.09
C LEU A 64 -3.54 0.60 -3.61
N GLU A 65 -3.89 1.64 -4.34
CA GLU A 65 -3.68 3.02 -3.92
C GLU A 65 -4.42 3.32 -2.61
N ASN A 66 -5.62 2.78 -2.42
CA ASN A 66 -6.39 2.91 -1.17
C ASN A 66 -5.83 2.09 0.01
N PHE A 67 -4.83 1.24 -0.20
CA PHE A 67 -4.21 0.50 0.92
C PHE A 67 -3.42 1.40 1.86
N ALA A 68 -2.85 2.48 1.34
CA ALA A 68 -2.08 3.44 2.14
C ALA A 68 -2.58 4.88 1.92
N PRO A 69 -3.82 5.21 2.34
CA PRO A 69 -4.42 6.51 2.07
C PRO A 69 -3.61 7.67 2.64
N THR A 70 -2.95 7.47 3.79
CA THR A 70 -2.09 8.49 4.41
C THR A 70 -0.90 8.84 3.52
N LEU A 71 -0.40 7.89 2.72
CA LEU A 71 0.71 8.16 1.80
C LEU A 71 0.25 8.74 0.46
N GLN A 72 -1.05 8.63 0.12
CA GLN A 72 -1.59 9.24 -1.09
C GLN A 72 -1.54 10.77 -1.08
N GLN A 73 -1.65 11.38 0.10
CA GLN A 73 -1.49 12.84 0.25
C GLN A 73 -0.08 13.31 -0.13
N PHE A 74 0.92 12.41 -0.07
CA PHE A 74 2.27 12.67 -0.55
C PHE A 74 2.40 12.23 -2.02
N ARG A 75 1.70 12.93 -2.92
CA ARG A 75 1.83 12.74 -4.38
C ARG A 75 3.23 13.09 -4.88
N SER A 76 3.92 13.98 -4.16
CA SER A 76 5.35 14.26 -4.27
C SER A 76 6.03 13.97 -2.93
N THR A 77 7.35 13.84 -2.91
CA THR A 77 8.13 13.69 -1.69
C THR A 77 8.21 14.98 -0.86
N ASP A 78 7.75 16.12 -1.40
CA ASP A 78 7.96 17.44 -0.80
C ASP A 78 7.38 17.58 0.61
N GLY A 79 6.11 17.16 0.80
CA GLY A 79 5.48 17.17 2.12
C GLY A 79 6.15 16.23 3.12
N LEU A 80 6.64 15.08 2.63
CA LEU A 80 7.36 14.12 3.45
C LEU A 80 8.76 14.63 3.80
N ASN A 81 9.45 15.27 2.84
CA ASN A 81 10.78 15.83 3.02
C ASN A 81 10.82 16.96 4.06
N ALA A 82 9.70 17.66 4.27
CA ALA A 82 9.60 18.69 5.31
C ALA A 82 9.58 18.10 6.74
N LEU A 83 9.30 16.82 6.91
CA LEU A 83 9.26 16.17 8.22
C LEU A 83 10.69 15.85 8.70
N PRO A 84 10.94 15.87 10.04
CA PRO A 84 12.13 15.25 10.63
C PRO A 84 12.25 13.78 10.18
N VAL A 85 13.47 13.26 10.06
CA VAL A 85 13.73 11.89 9.58
C VAL A 85 12.88 10.86 10.31
N LYS A 86 12.88 10.90 11.64
CA LYS A 86 12.15 9.93 12.47
C LYS A 86 10.65 9.99 12.23
N ASP A 87 10.08 11.16 12.06
CA ASP A 87 8.64 11.37 11.88
C ASP A 87 8.18 10.93 10.48
N GLY A 88 8.99 11.20 9.45
CA GLY A 88 8.76 10.70 8.11
C GLY A 88 8.78 9.17 8.05
N LEU A 89 9.77 8.54 8.67
CA LEU A 89 9.86 7.08 8.76
C LEU A 89 8.70 6.48 9.57
N ARG A 90 8.29 7.14 10.67
CA ARG A 90 7.13 6.72 11.48
C ARG A 90 5.84 6.74 10.64
N LEU A 91 5.61 7.81 9.90
CA LEU A 91 4.44 7.94 9.03
C LEU A 91 4.39 6.84 7.97
N ILE A 92 5.53 6.56 7.32
CA ILE A 92 5.65 5.49 6.33
C ILE A 92 5.37 4.13 6.97
N ALA A 93 6.03 3.81 8.09
CA ALA A 93 5.86 2.54 8.79
C ALA A 93 4.43 2.34 9.28
N ALA A 94 3.81 3.35 9.90
CA ALA A 94 2.44 3.31 10.38
C ALA A 94 1.45 3.07 9.23
N SER A 95 1.62 3.78 8.11
CA SER A 95 0.78 3.61 6.92
C SER A 95 0.90 2.22 6.31
N TYR A 96 2.12 1.65 6.28
CA TYR A 96 2.35 0.30 5.79
C TYR A 96 1.73 -0.75 6.71
N LEU A 97 1.94 -0.65 8.02
CA LEU A 97 1.43 -1.61 9.01
C LEU A 97 -0.09 -1.54 9.18
N ALA A 98 -0.72 -0.38 8.95
CA ALA A 98 -2.18 -0.26 8.94
C ALA A 98 -2.85 -1.18 7.90
N MET A 99 -2.13 -1.52 6.81
CA MET A 99 -2.60 -2.54 5.86
C MET A 99 -2.66 -3.94 6.50
N ALA A 100 -1.71 -4.23 7.40
CA ALA A 100 -1.64 -5.52 8.08
C ALA A 100 -2.74 -5.70 9.15
N ASP A 101 -3.31 -4.61 9.65
CA ASP A 101 -4.34 -4.65 10.67
C ASP A 101 -5.76 -4.77 10.09
N ASP A 102 -5.94 -4.55 8.79
CA ASP A 102 -7.23 -4.69 8.09
C ASP A 102 -7.38 -6.12 7.49
N PRO A 103 -8.35 -6.92 7.97
CA PRO A 103 -8.55 -8.30 7.48
C PRO A 103 -8.84 -8.39 5.99
N SER A 104 -9.58 -7.44 5.42
CA SER A 104 -9.95 -7.42 3.99
C SER A 104 -8.73 -7.14 3.12
N ARG A 105 -7.88 -6.20 3.54
CA ARG A 105 -6.61 -5.90 2.87
C ARG A 105 -5.64 -7.06 2.96
N GLY A 106 -5.55 -7.70 4.12
CA GLY A 106 -4.75 -8.91 4.31
C GLY A 106 -5.23 -10.09 3.44
N ALA A 107 -6.53 -10.25 3.25
CA ALA A 107 -7.09 -11.26 2.36
C ALA A 107 -6.74 -10.96 0.88
N CYS A 108 -6.91 -9.73 0.44
CA CYS A 108 -6.53 -9.29 -0.89
C CYS A 108 -5.02 -9.46 -1.13
N PHE A 109 -4.18 -9.07 -0.17
CA PHE A 109 -2.73 -9.26 -0.25
C PHE A 109 -2.35 -10.73 -0.49
N ARG A 110 -2.93 -11.68 0.26
CA ARG A 110 -2.68 -13.12 0.05
C ARG A 110 -2.99 -13.57 -1.37
N VAL A 111 -4.13 -13.15 -1.88
CA VAL A 111 -4.57 -13.56 -3.21
C VAL A 111 -3.70 -12.94 -4.30
N LEU A 112 -3.36 -11.67 -4.16
CA LEU A 112 -2.47 -10.99 -5.11
C LEU A 112 -1.07 -11.61 -5.14
N VAL A 113 -0.52 -11.96 -3.98
CA VAL A 113 0.77 -12.68 -3.92
C VAL A 113 0.66 -14.05 -4.57
N ALA A 114 -0.42 -14.81 -4.32
CA ALA A 114 -0.62 -16.11 -4.96
C ALA A 114 -0.73 -16.00 -6.49
N GLU A 115 -1.43 -15.00 -7.00
CA GLU A 115 -1.53 -14.76 -8.44
C GLU A 115 -0.20 -14.28 -9.05
N ALA A 116 0.56 -13.45 -8.35
CA ALA A 116 1.88 -13.00 -8.79
C ALA A 116 2.90 -14.15 -8.93
N VAL A 117 2.78 -15.19 -8.10
CA VAL A 117 3.62 -16.40 -8.21
C VAL A 117 3.31 -17.20 -9.47
N VAL A 118 2.08 -17.13 -9.97
CA VAL A 118 1.61 -17.95 -11.11
C VAL A 118 1.67 -17.18 -12.43
N SER A 119 1.59 -15.86 -12.40
CA SER A 119 1.50 -15.01 -13.60
C SER A 119 2.49 -13.85 -13.54
N ASP A 120 3.46 -13.86 -14.46
CA ASP A 120 4.44 -12.78 -14.60
C ASP A 120 3.78 -11.44 -14.94
N ASP A 121 2.68 -11.44 -15.71
CA ASP A 121 1.94 -10.21 -16.05
C ASP A 121 1.31 -9.58 -14.81
N VAL A 122 0.66 -10.41 -13.97
CA VAL A 122 0.09 -9.96 -12.70
C VAL A 122 1.20 -9.52 -11.74
N ALA A 123 2.33 -10.24 -11.69
CA ALA A 123 3.48 -9.86 -10.86
C ALA A 123 4.02 -8.48 -11.26
N ARG A 124 4.19 -8.22 -12.56
CA ARG A 124 4.64 -6.91 -13.06
C ARG A 124 3.66 -5.81 -12.73
N LEU A 125 2.37 -6.04 -12.92
CA LEU A 125 1.31 -5.09 -12.60
C LEU A 125 1.34 -4.71 -11.11
N ILE A 126 1.32 -5.70 -10.21
CA ILE A 126 1.36 -5.48 -8.76
C ILE A 126 2.63 -4.77 -8.33
N ALA A 127 3.79 -5.17 -8.89
CA ALA A 127 5.07 -4.55 -8.56
C ALA A 127 5.07 -3.04 -8.91
N GLN A 128 4.57 -2.68 -10.08
CA GLN A 128 4.53 -1.29 -10.54
C GLN A 128 3.59 -0.42 -9.73
N ILE A 129 2.41 -0.93 -9.37
CA ILE A 129 1.38 -0.16 -8.67
C ILE A 129 1.73 0.01 -7.18
N GLY A 130 2.23 -1.03 -6.53
CA GLY A 130 2.45 -1.07 -5.08
C GLY A 130 3.92 -0.96 -4.67
N PRO A 131 4.68 -2.08 -4.63
CA PRO A 131 6.01 -2.11 -4.02
C PRO A 131 7.02 -1.16 -4.65
N MET A 132 7.07 -1.04 -5.98
CA MET A 132 8.03 -0.15 -6.64
C MET A 132 7.75 1.32 -6.34
N ARG A 133 6.46 1.71 -6.29
CA ARG A 133 6.07 3.08 -5.94
C ARG A 133 6.42 3.40 -4.49
N MET A 134 6.15 2.48 -3.56
CA MET A 134 6.51 2.63 -2.15
C MET A 134 8.02 2.75 -1.96
N LEU A 135 8.80 1.86 -2.59
CA LEU A 135 10.26 1.94 -2.54
C LEU A 135 10.79 3.24 -3.13
N GLY A 136 10.21 3.72 -4.24
CA GLY A 136 10.58 5.01 -4.84
C GLY A 136 10.32 6.19 -3.92
N LEU A 137 9.18 6.21 -3.22
CA LEU A 137 8.83 7.25 -2.26
C LEU A 137 9.81 7.24 -1.07
N ILE A 138 10.10 6.07 -0.49
CA ILE A 138 11.05 5.93 0.61
C ILE A 138 12.45 6.34 0.16
N ALA A 139 12.90 5.89 -1.01
CA ALA A 139 14.22 6.21 -1.54
C ALA A 139 14.37 7.72 -1.81
N GLY A 140 13.33 8.37 -2.33
CA GLY A 140 13.30 9.82 -2.53
C GLY A 140 13.43 10.60 -1.22
N PHE A 141 12.67 10.19 -0.20
CA PHE A 141 12.76 10.76 1.15
C PHE A 141 14.16 10.58 1.76
N LEU A 142 14.68 9.36 1.75
CA LEU A 142 16.00 9.08 2.32
C LEU A 142 17.12 9.82 1.59
N ARG A 143 17.04 9.93 0.25
CA ARG A 143 17.98 10.72 -0.56
C ARG A 143 18.01 12.18 -0.11
N SER A 144 16.82 12.81 0.02
CA SER A 144 16.71 14.18 0.48
C SER A 144 17.37 14.39 1.86
N LYS A 145 17.21 13.41 2.78
CA LYS A 145 17.81 13.45 4.11
C LYS A 145 19.33 13.22 4.10
N MET A 146 19.83 12.40 3.19
CA MET A 146 21.27 12.22 2.96
C MET A 146 21.92 13.47 2.37
N GLU A 147 21.26 14.11 1.40
CA GLU A 147 21.71 15.38 0.79
C GLU A 147 21.73 16.53 1.80
N ALA A 148 20.81 16.52 2.77
CA ALA A 148 20.78 17.47 3.88
C ALA A 148 21.81 17.16 5.01
N GLY A 149 22.55 16.04 4.91
CA GLY A 149 23.52 15.64 5.93
C GLY A 149 22.90 15.06 7.21
N GLU A 150 21.60 14.80 7.22
CA GLU A 150 20.90 14.19 8.36
C GLU A 150 21.14 12.67 8.46
N LEU A 151 21.51 12.01 7.35
CA LEU A 151 21.79 10.59 7.24
C LEU A 151 23.13 10.37 6.54
N LYS A 152 23.81 9.27 6.86
CA LYS A 152 25.01 8.81 6.15
C LYS A 152 24.66 8.54 4.67
N THR A 153 25.56 8.94 3.78
CA THR A 153 25.40 8.73 2.34
C THR A 153 25.55 7.24 2.00
N MET A 154 24.52 6.68 1.35
CA MET A 154 24.52 5.34 0.76
C MET A 154 23.54 5.29 -0.40
N ASP A 155 23.45 4.15 -1.10
CA ASP A 155 22.43 3.98 -2.13
C ASP A 155 21.01 4.12 -1.53
N PRO A 156 20.21 5.13 -1.94
CA PRO A 156 18.89 5.36 -1.36
C PRO A 156 17.90 4.23 -1.63
N ASN A 157 18.04 3.49 -2.75
CA ASN A 157 17.16 2.37 -3.06
C ASN A 157 17.48 1.17 -2.18
N LEU A 158 18.76 0.95 -1.88
CA LEU A 158 19.20 -0.08 -0.95
C LEU A 158 18.75 0.27 0.48
N ALA A 159 18.93 1.52 0.92
CA ALA A 159 18.43 2.00 2.20
C ALA A 159 16.91 1.82 2.35
N ALA A 160 16.14 2.14 1.30
CA ALA A 160 14.69 1.95 1.28
C ALA A 160 14.31 0.47 1.47
N ARG A 161 15.04 -0.46 0.84
CA ARG A 161 14.82 -1.91 1.03
C ARG A 161 15.17 -2.37 2.43
N CYS A 162 16.25 -1.86 3.01
CA CYS A 162 16.65 -2.17 4.39
C CYS A 162 15.60 -1.69 5.39
N PHE A 163 14.95 -0.55 5.13
CA PHE A 163 13.88 -0.04 5.99
C PHE A 163 12.57 -0.80 5.82
N LEU A 164 12.13 -1.02 4.56
CA LEU A 164 10.85 -1.67 4.26
C LEU A 164 10.88 -3.19 4.54
N GLY A 165 12.02 -3.85 4.39
CA GLY A 165 12.16 -5.31 4.52
C GLY A 165 11.62 -5.88 5.84
N PRO A 166 12.04 -5.38 7.02
CA PRO A 166 11.50 -5.82 8.30
C PRO A 166 9.98 -5.63 8.40
N LEU A 167 9.44 -4.50 7.93
CA LEU A 167 7.98 -4.26 7.92
C LEU A 167 7.24 -5.26 7.02
N MET A 168 7.82 -5.58 5.86
CA MET A 168 7.28 -6.62 4.97
C MET A 168 7.26 -7.99 5.65
N THR A 169 8.29 -8.33 6.43
CA THR A 169 8.34 -9.60 7.15
C THR A 169 7.15 -9.77 8.09
N PHE A 170 6.76 -8.73 8.82
CA PHE A 170 5.56 -8.77 9.67
C PHE A 170 4.27 -8.94 8.86
N MET A 171 4.16 -8.29 7.70
CA MET A 171 3.03 -8.49 6.79
C MET A 171 2.94 -9.95 6.31
N PHE A 172 4.07 -10.52 5.83
CA PHE A 172 4.15 -11.90 5.38
C PHE A 172 3.85 -12.90 6.52
N SER A 173 4.48 -12.73 7.68
CA SER A 173 4.27 -13.59 8.85
C SER A 173 2.80 -13.64 9.24
N ARG A 174 2.15 -12.49 9.30
CA ARG A 174 0.75 -12.37 9.75
C ARG A 174 -0.24 -12.89 8.71
N HIS A 175 -0.09 -12.55 7.43
CA HIS A 175 -1.10 -12.82 6.41
C HIS A 175 -0.82 -14.05 5.55
N LEU A 176 0.43 -14.39 5.27
CA LEU A 176 0.76 -15.57 4.46
C LEU A 176 1.02 -16.78 5.34
N LEU A 177 1.89 -16.63 6.34
CA LEU A 177 2.32 -17.76 7.18
C LEU A 177 1.38 -18.00 8.36
N LYS A 178 0.45 -17.05 8.64
CA LYS A 178 -0.48 -17.11 9.78
C LYS A 178 0.24 -17.38 11.11
N MET A 179 1.45 -16.85 11.24
CA MET A 179 2.22 -16.98 12.46
C MET A 179 1.50 -16.27 13.61
N GLN A 180 1.31 -16.99 14.72
CA GLN A 180 0.81 -16.40 15.95
C GLN A 180 2.01 -15.90 16.75
N GLU A 181 2.18 -14.59 16.80
CA GLU A 181 3.14 -13.98 17.71
C GLU A 181 2.52 -13.93 19.10
N SER A 182 3.26 -14.43 20.10
CA SER A 182 2.83 -14.36 21.49
C SER A 182 3.95 -13.78 22.36
N PRO A 183 3.74 -12.59 23.00
CA PRO A 183 2.59 -11.71 22.87
C PRO A 183 2.51 -11.03 21.49
N ARG A 184 1.30 -10.69 21.04
CA ARG A 184 1.09 -10.01 19.77
C ARG A 184 1.63 -8.58 19.86
N LEU A 185 2.66 -8.27 19.08
CA LEU A 185 3.22 -6.93 19.00
C LEU A 185 2.24 -5.96 18.31
N SER A 186 2.08 -4.77 18.88
CA SER A 186 1.31 -3.70 18.21
C SER A 186 2.08 -3.16 17.00
N SER A 187 1.36 -2.66 16.01
CA SER A 187 1.95 -2.02 14.82
C SER A 187 2.84 -0.82 15.22
N GLU A 188 2.49 -0.10 16.26
CA GLU A 188 3.31 0.98 16.82
C GLU A 188 4.64 0.47 17.38
N THR A 189 4.61 -0.62 18.18
CA THR A 189 5.81 -1.23 18.73
C THR A 189 6.74 -1.73 17.62
N ILE A 190 6.19 -2.36 16.58
CA ILE A 190 6.96 -2.81 15.41
C ILE A 190 7.61 -1.62 14.72
N ALA A 191 6.83 -0.56 14.41
CA ALA A 191 7.34 0.63 13.74
C ALA A 191 8.49 1.29 14.50
N GLU A 192 8.33 1.56 15.82
CA GLU A 192 9.35 2.20 16.64
C GLU A 192 10.64 1.38 16.72
N ASN A 193 10.54 0.05 16.83
CA ASN A 193 11.72 -0.81 16.87
C ASN A 193 12.46 -0.83 15.52
N VAL A 194 11.73 -0.98 14.41
CA VAL A 194 12.34 -0.97 13.06
C VAL A 194 13.02 0.37 12.81
N ILE A 195 12.37 1.51 13.14
CA ILE A 195 12.95 2.84 12.99
C ILE A 195 14.21 2.99 13.86
N SER A 196 14.15 2.55 15.12
CA SER A 196 15.28 2.66 16.04
C SER A 196 16.49 1.89 15.52
N VAL A 197 16.32 0.64 15.07
CA VAL A 197 17.39 -0.18 14.52
C VAL A 197 17.94 0.43 13.24
N PHE A 198 17.08 0.86 12.34
CA PHE A 198 17.46 1.45 11.06
C PHE A 198 18.27 2.73 11.26
N LEU A 199 17.79 3.67 12.09
CA LEU A 199 18.47 4.94 12.32
C LEU A 199 19.83 4.77 13.01
N ARG A 200 19.98 3.81 13.93
CA ARG A 200 21.31 3.52 14.53
C ARG A 200 22.35 3.10 13.50
N GLY A 201 21.91 2.49 12.39
CA GLY A 201 22.80 2.10 11.29
C GLY A 201 23.20 3.26 10.36
N ILE A 202 22.32 4.23 10.14
CA ILE A 202 22.48 5.22 9.07
C ILE A 202 22.38 6.69 9.53
N ALA A 203 22.16 7.00 10.82
CA ALA A 203 22.23 8.37 11.31
C ALA A 203 23.64 8.94 11.11
N ALA A 204 23.74 10.22 10.72
CA ALA A 204 25.00 10.95 10.76
C ALA A 204 25.51 11.04 12.22
N GLU A 205 26.82 11.12 12.38
CA GLU A 205 27.46 11.31 13.68
C GLU A 205 27.28 12.73 14.20
#